data_8c5c41502b68445182013868496c3346
#
_entry.id   8c5c41502b68445182013868496c3346
#
_cell.length_a   1.000
_cell.length_b   1.000
_cell.length_c   1.000
_cell.angle_alpha   90.00
_cell.angle_beta   90.00
_cell.angle_gamma   90.00
#
_symmetry.space_group_name_H-M   'P 1'
#
loop_
_entity.id
_entity.type
_entity.pdbx_description
1 polymer ?
#
loop_
_entity_poly.entity_id
_entity_poly.type
_entity_poly.pdbx_seq_one_letter_code
_entity_poly.pdbx_strand_id
1 'polypeptide(L)'
;MLDEATIAALAAELHEAARRRIQVRHFSLRHPSMTIDDGYAIQRAWVRRRLDEGRVVRGRKIGLTSRAMQQASQIDEPDFAPLLDDMFFAPGAVSFDRFIAPRVEVELAFVLARPLRGPGVTLADVLAATDVVTPAV
;
A
#
# COMPACT_ATOMS: atom_id res chain seq x y z
N MET A 1 -10.64 17.41 7.05
CA MET A 1 -10.72 16.51 5.87
C MET A 1 -10.58 17.33 4.61
N LEU A 2 -9.81 16.83 3.65
CA LEU A 2 -9.65 17.41 2.32
C LEU A 2 -10.95 17.25 1.51
N ASP A 3 -11.23 18.17 0.60
CA ASP A 3 -12.34 18.03 -0.33
C ASP A 3 -12.02 17.00 -1.45
N GLU A 4 -13.04 16.55 -2.14
CA GLU A 4 -12.93 15.53 -3.18
C GLU A 4 -12.04 15.97 -4.35
N ALA A 5 -12.10 17.23 -4.75
CA ALA A 5 -11.29 17.78 -5.83
C ALA A 5 -9.80 17.77 -5.46
N THR A 6 -9.46 18.14 -4.23
CA THR A 6 -8.09 18.07 -3.71
C THR A 6 -7.60 16.63 -3.64
N ILE A 7 -8.41 15.70 -3.13
CA ILE A 7 -8.06 14.25 -3.10
C ILE A 7 -7.77 13.74 -4.51
N ALA A 8 -8.62 14.06 -5.48
CA ALA A 8 -8.43 13.64 -6.87
C ALA A 8 -7.16 14.24 -7.49
N ALA A 9 -6.86 15.51 -7.21
CA ALA A 9 -5.66 16.17 -7.69
C ALA A 9 -4.37 15.56 -7.10
N LEU A 10 -4.35 15.27 -5.79
CA LEU A 10 -3.22 14.64 -5.13
C LEU A 10 -3.01 13.19 -5.60
N ALA A 11 -4.07 12.46 -5.85
CA ALA A 11 -3.99 11.12 -6.44
C ALA A 11 -3.45 11.16 -7.88
N ALA A 12 -3.83 12.17 -8.67
CA ALA A 12 -3.28 12.39 -10.01
C ALA A 12 -1.79 12.74 -9.97
N GLU A 13 -1.36 13.55 -9.01
CA GLU A 13 0.04 13.89 -8.80
C GLU A 13 0.88 12.65 -8.45
N LEU A 14 0.41 11.79 -7.53
CA LEU A 14 1.08 10.53 -7.21
C LEU A 14 1.18 9.63 -8.44
N HIS A 15 0.12 9.55 -9.23
CA HIS A 15 0.10 8.75 -10.44
C HIS A 15 1.15 9.21 -11.46
N GLU A 16 1.21 10.52 -11.71
CA GLU A 16 2.20 11.09 -12.63
C GLU A 16 3.62 10.96 -12.08
N ALA A 17 3.82 11.15 -10.78
CA ALA A 17 5.10 10.96 -10.11
C ALA A 17 5.62 9.52 -10.28
N ALA A 18 4.75 8.53 -10.12
CA ALA A 18 5.08 7.12 -10.34
C ALA A 18 5.48 6.84 -11.79
N ARG A 19 4.74 7.38 -12.76
CA ARG A 19 5.06 7.25 -14.20
C ARG A 19 6.40 7.88 -14.57
N ARG A 20 6.69 9.05 -14.04
CA ARG A 20 7.92 9.81 -14.30
C ARG A 20 9.09 9.40 -13.41
N ARG A 21 8.84 8.57 -12.39
CA ARG A 21 9.81 8.15 -11.36
C ARG A 21 10.47 9.33 -10.67
N ILE A 22 9.67 10.28 -10.25
CA ILE A 22 10.11 11.45 -9.49
C ILE A 22 9.51 11.43 -8.09
N GLN A 23 10.29 11.87 -7.11
CA GLN A 23 9.79 12.04 -5.75
C GLN A 23 8.77 13.17 -5.66
N VAL A 24 7.73 12.95 -4.87
CA VAL A 24 6.76 13.99 -4.48
C VAL A 24 7.09 14.44 -3.08
N ARG A 25 7.00 15.73 -2.84
CA ARG A 25 7.11 16.30 -1.51
C ARG A 25 5.92 15.84 -0.66
N HIS A 26 6.14 15.55 0.61
CA HIS A 26 5.08 15.13 1.53
C HIS A 26 3.85 16.04 1.47
N PHE A 27 2.68 15.47 1.28
CA PHE A 27 1.43 16.23 1.15
C PHE A 27 1.07 16.96 2.45
N SER A 28 1.38 16.37 3.60
CA SER A 28 1.18 17.01 4.91
C SER A 28 1.92 18.34 5.07
N LEU A 29 3.01 18.58 4.33
CA LEU A 29 3.70 19.87 4.32
C LEU A 29 2.92 20.95 3.56
N ARG A 30 2.09 20.55 2.60
CA ARG A 30 1.23 21.46 1.81
C ARG A 30 -0.20 21.55 2.38
N HIS A 31 -0.60 20.51 3.09
CA HIS A 31 -1.91 20.37 3.72
C HIS A 31 -1.74 19.97 5.20
N PRO A 32 -1.35 20.91 6.08
CA PRO A 32 -1.03 20.60 7.48
C PRO A 32 -2.20 20.03 8.30
N SER A 33 -3.45 20.24 7.85
CA SER A 33 -4.66 19.70 8.45
C SER A 33 -5.06 18.33 7.91
N MET A 34 -4.24 17.73 7.03
CA MET A 34 -4.47 16.41 6.46
C MET A 34 -4.49 15.35 7.55
N THR A 35 -5.47 14.45 7.49
CA THR A 35 -5.65 13.33 8.39
C THR A 35 -5.18 12.01 7.76
N ILE A 36 -5.10 10.95 8.56
CA ILE A 36 -4.87 9.58 8.06
C ILE A 36 -5.97 9.16 7.10
N ASP A 37 -7.23 9.49 7.40
CA ASP A 37 -8.37 9.20 6.52
C ASP A 37 -8.26 9.89 5.15
N ASP A 38 -7.72 11.11 5.11
CA ASP A 38 -7.41 11.79 3.84
C ASP A 38 -6.32 11.05 3.06
N GLY A 39 -5.30 10.52 3.75
CA GLY A 39 -4.27 9.68 3.16
C GLY A 39 -4.86 8.42 2.50
N TYR A 40 -5.75 7.72 3.20
CA TYR A 40 -6.47 6.59 2.64
C TYR A 40 -7.44 6.98 1.52
N ALA A 41 -8.05 8.15 1.56
CA ALA A 41 -8.89 8.64 0.47
C ALA A 41 -8.06 8.88 -0.81
N ILE A 42 -6.89 9.49 -0.68
CA ILE A 42 -5.94 9.66 -1.80
C ILE A 42 -5.46 8.32 -2.33
N GLN A 43 -5.10 7.37 -1.44
CA GLN A 43 -4.72 6.01 -1.83
C GLN A 43 -5.83 5.33 -2.64
N ARG A 44 -7.08 5.38 -2.16
CA ARG A 44 -8.23 4.80 -2.88
C ARG A 44 -8.43 5.43 -4.26
N ALA A 45 -8.31 6.75 -4.37
CA ALA A 45 -8.42 7.48 -5.63
C ALA A 45 -7.29 7.10 -6.60
N TRP A 46 -6.05 6.98 -6.11
CA TRP A 46 -4.91 6.52 -6.91
C TRP A 46 -5.09 5.08 -7.39
N VAL A 47 -5.50 4.16 -6.49
CA VAL A 47 -5.78 2.76 -6.84
C VAL A 47 -6.88 2.67 -7.89
N ARG A 48 -7.95 3.44 -7.77
CA ARG A 48 -9.04 3.48 -8.77
C ARG A 48 -8.48 3.80 -10.16
N ARG A 49 -7.64 4.82 -10.29
CA ARG A 49 -7.00 5.17 -11.56
C ARG A 49 -6.21 4.01 -12.14
N ARG A 50 -5.46 3.28 -11.29
CA ARG A 50 -4.70 2.10 -11.73
C ARG A 50 -5.62 0.96 -12.22
N LEU A 51 -6.74 0.75 -11.54
CA LEU A 51 -7.75 -0.23 -11.97
C LEU A 51 -8.40 0.17 -13.31
N ASP A 52 -8.68 1.47 -13.50
CA ASP A 52 -9.23 2.00 -14.76
C ASP A 52 -8.24 1.83 -15.92
N GLU A 53 -6.92 1.76 -15.64
CA GLU A 53 -5.85 1.41 -16.60
C GLU A 53 -5.70 -0.11 -16.82
N GLY A 54 -6.57 -0.92 -16.25
CA GLY A 54 -6.57 -2.38 -16.41
C GLY A 54 -5.70 -3.13 -15.41
N ARG A 55 -5.17 -2.48 -14.36
CA ARG A 55 -4.47 -3.18 -13.28
C ARG A 55 -5.44 -3.97 -12.40
N VAL A 56 -4.92 -4.98 -11.73
CA VAL A 56 -5.71 -5.87 -10.89
C VAL A 56 -5.08 -5.95 -9.49
N VAL A 57 -5.91 -5.89 -8.44
CA VAL A 57 -5.45 -6.14 -7.07
C VAL A 57 -5.14 -7.62 -6.90
N ARG A 58 -3.89 -7.94 -6.55
CA ARG A 58 -3.41 -9.30 -6.33
C ARG A 58 -3.21 -9.65 -4.85
N GLY A 59 -3.10 -8.65 -4.01
CA GLY A 59 -2.86 -8.85 -2.59
C GLY A 59 -2.98 -7.57 -1.78
N ARG A 60 -2.51 -7.64 -0.53
CA ARG A 60 -2.47 -6.51 0.38
C ARG A 60 -1.16 -6.53 1.16
N LYS A 61 -0.57 -5.35 1.38
CA LYS A 61 0.52 -5.16 2.34
C LYS A 61 -0.08 -4.58 3.62
N ILE A 62 0.45 -5.04 4.76
CA ILE A 62 0.16 -4.49 6.08
C ILE A 62 1.49 -4.01 6.64
N GLY A 63 1.60 -2.72 6.91
CA GLY A 63 2.78 -2.10 7.52
C GLY A 63 2.54 -1.74 8.98
N LEU A 64 3.59 -1.20 9.64
CA LEU A 64 3.55 -0.75 11.03
C LEU A 64 2.99 -1.80 12.00
N THR A 65 3.35 -3.07 11.81
CA THR A 65 2.84 -4.19 12.62
C THR A 65 3.51 -4.28 14.00
N SER A 66 4.64 -3.60 14.21
CA SER A 66 5.32 -3.57 15.51
C SER A 66 5.07 -2.25 16.24
N ARG A 67 4.94 -2.33 17.59
CA ARG A 67 4.79 -1.13 18.44
C ARG A 67 5.98 -0.17 18.31
N ALA A 68 7.19 -0.69 18.14
CA ALA A 68 8.38 0.14 17.97
C ALA A 68 8.29 1.01 16.71
N MET A 69 7.84 0.43 15.61
CA MET A 69 7.65 1.17 14.35
C MET A 69 6.47 2.16 14.43
N GLN A 70 5.38 1.78 15.08
CA GLN A 70 4.26 2.68 15.33
C GLN A 70 4.71 3.92 16.14
N GLN A 71 5.46 3.71 17.22
CA GLN A 71 6.00 4.80 18.03
C GLN A 71 6.97 5.70 17.24
N ALA A 72 7.87 5.11 16.46
CA ALA A 72 8.82 5.85 15.62
C ALA A 72 8.12 6.69 14.54
N SER A 73 7.00 6.20 14.02
CA SER A 73 6.19 6.88 12.99
C SER A 73 5.12 7.81 13.58
N GLN A 74 4.94 7.81 14.90
CA GLN A 74 3.85 8.53 15.59
C GLN A 74 2.45 8.16 15.10
N ILE A 75 2.27 6.88 14.74
CA ILE A 75 1.01 6.27 14.30
C ILE A 75 0.77 5.09 15.23
N ASP A 76 -0.41 4.97 15.81
CA ASP A 76 -0.75 4.00 16.85
C ASP A 76 -1.46 2.74 16.34
N GLU A 77 -1.61 2.62 15.03
CA GLU A 77 -2.25 1.49 14.36
C GLU A 77 -1.43 1.00 13.16
N PRO A 78 -1.59 -0.26 12.74
CA PRO A 78 -1.05 -0.73 11.47
C PRO A 78 -1.64 0.01 10.28
N ASP A 79 -0.86 0.18 9.23
CA ASP A 79 -1.33 0.66 7.94
C ASP A 79 -1.52 -0.48 6.93
N PHE A 80 -2.23 -0.21 5.85
CA PHE A 80 -2.44 -1.20 4.81
C PHE A 80 -2.58 -0.57 3.42
N ALA A 81 -2.18 -1.33 2.41
CA ALA A 81 -2.32 -0.93 1.02
C ALA A 81 -2.66 -2.13 0.12
N PRO A 82 -3.44 -1.95 -0.95
CA PRO A 82 -3.55 -2.96 -1.99
C PRO A 82 -2.24 -3.08 -2.78
N LEU A 83 -1.89 -4.31 -3.15
CA LEU A 83 -0.81 -4.63 -4.05
C LEU A 83 -1.39 -4.95 -5.44
N LEU A 84 -0.94 -4.23 -6.44
CA LEU A 84 -1.35 -4.42 -7.83
C LEU A 84 -0.47 -5.46 -8.53
N ASP A 85 -0.96 -6.01 -9.61
CA ASP A 85 -0.30 -7.07 -10.38
C ASP A 85 1.11 -6.72 -10.86
N ASP A 86 1.37 -5.46 -11.18
CA ASP A 86 2.68 -4.97 -11.63
C ASP A 86 3.68 -4.68 -10.50
N MET A 87 3.29 -4.90 -9.24
CA MET A 87 4.15 -4.81 -8.06
C MET A 87 4.76 -6.16 -7.66
N PHE A 88 4.44 -7.23 -8.37
CA PHE A 88 4.97 -8.57 -8.12
C PHE A 88 6.10 -8.89 -9.08
N PHE A 89 7.21 -9.33 -8.52
CA PHE A 89 8.39 -9.74 -9.28
C PHE A 89 8.71 -11.20 -8.98
N ALA A 90 9.16 -11.91 -10.00
CA ALA A 90 9.73 -13.24 -9.80
C ALA A 90 11.05 -13.11 -9.02
N PRO A 91 11.46 -14.16 -8.28
CA PRO A 91 12.77 -14.17 -7.64
C PRO A 91 13.90 -13.90 -8.65
N GLY A 92 14.84 -13.03 -8.27
CA GLY A 92 15.96 -12.65 -9.13
C GLY A 92 16.29 -11.16 -9.03
N ALA A 93 17.04 -10.67 -9.99
CA ALA A 93 17.40 -9.25 -10.06
C ALA A 93 16.24 -8.41 -10.58
N VAL A 94 15.92 -7.34 -9.85
CA VAL A 94 14.96 -6.32 -10.27
C VAL A 94 15.73 -5.06 -10.61
N SER A 95 15.46 -4.47 -11.80
CA SER A 95 16.15 -3.26 -12.23
C SER A 95 15.82 -2.08 -11.32
N PHE A 96 16.86 -1.39 -10.84
CA PHE A 96 16.74 -0.26 -9.94
C PHE A 96 15.95 0.92 -10.55
N ASP A 97 16.03 1.09 -11.87
CA ASP A 97 15.31 2.15 -12.61
C ASP A 97 13.79 1.99 -12.64
N ARG A 98 13.26 0.89 -12.10
CA ARG A 98 11.83 0.70 -11.88
C ARG A 98 11.29 1.44 -10.65
N PHE A 99 12.17 1.92 -9.79
CA PHE A 99 11.81 2.53 -8.51
C PHE A 99 12.17 4.02 -8.47
N ILE A 100 11.61 4.73 -7.49
CA ILE A 100 11.94 6.14 -7.23
C ILE A 100 13.05 6.22 -6.18
N ALA A 101 12.82 5.62 -5.01
CA ALA A 101 13.76 5.57 -3.89
C ALA A 101 13.53 4.26 -3.13
N PRO A 102 14.00 3.12 -3.67
CA PRO A 102 13.71 1.81 -3.10
C PRO A 102 14.34 1.64 -1.73
N ARG A 103 13.58 1.00 -0.85
CA ARG A 103 14.05 0.48 0.43
C ARG A 103 13.71 -1.00 0.46
N VAL A 104 14.59 -1.79 1.05
CA VAL A 104 14.39 -3.23 1.21
C VAL A 104 13.81 -3.48 2.59
N GLU A 105 12.70 -4.20 2.64
CA GLU A 105 12.08 -4.69 3.87
C GLU A 105 12.00 -6.22 3.77
N VAL A 106 12.18 -6.92 4.89
CA VAL A 106 12.01 -8.37 4.97
C VAL A 106 10.67 -8.68 5.60
N GLU A 107 9.83 -9.40 4.88
CA GLU A 107 8.44 -9.64 5.23
C GLU A 107 8.09 -11.13 5.19
N LEU A 108 6.92 -11.47 5.73
CA LEU A 108 6.27 -12.75 5.53
C LEU A 108 5.05 -12.56 4.64
N ALA A 109 5.02 -13.26 3.51
CA ALA A 109 3.86 -13.29 2.65
C ALA A 109 3.00 -14.53 2.96
N PHE A 110 1.71 -14.30 3.17
CA PHE A 110 0.70 -15.34 3.34
C PHE A 110 -0.02 -15.54 2.01
N VAL A 111 0.20 -16.69 1.38
CA VAL A 111 -0.53 -17.07 0.17
C VAL A 111 -1.83 -17.74 0.60
N LEU A 112 -2.95 -17.18 0.17
CA LEU A 112 -4.26 -17.66 0.58
C LEU A 112 -4.86 -18.64 -0.45
N ALA A 113 -5.32 -19.82 0.02
CA ALA A 113 -6.09 -20.76 -0.79
C ALA A 113 -7.53 -20.28 -1.05
N ARG A 114 -8.06 -19.43 -0.17
CA ARG A 114 -9.40 -18.84 -0.28
C ARG A 114 -9.41 -17.40 0.20
N PRO A 115 -10.31 -16.54 -0.34
CA PRO A 115 -10.35 -15.14 0.07
C PRO A 115 -10.79 -15.00 1.55
N LEU A 116 -10.18 -14.02 2.23
CA LEU A 116 -10.61 -13.54 3.54
C LEU A 116 -11.34 -12.21 3.36
N ARG A 117 -12.50 -12.07 4.01
CA ARG A 117 -13.30 -10.84 3.95
C ARG A 117 -13.94 -10.56 5.30
N GLY A 118 -13.64 -9.40 5.88
CA GLY A 118 -14.27 -8.93 7.12
C GLY A 118 -15.71 -8.42 6.92
N PRO A 119 -16.35 -7.99 8.01
CA PRO A 119 -15.83 -7.95 9.38
C PRO A 119 -15.85 -9.33 10.09
N GLY A 120 -15.15 -9.42 11.22
CA GLY A 120 -15.22 -10.59 12.10
C GLY A 120 -14.29 -11.74 11.74
N VAL A 121 -13.28 -11.53 10.85
CA VAL A 121 -12.25 -12.53 10.56
C VAL A 121 -11.43 -12.82 11.82
N THR A 122 -11.36 -14.10 12.19
CA THR A 122 -10.62 -14.59 13.34
C THR A 122 -9.24 -15.14 12.95
N LEU A 123 -8.38 -15.36 13.94
CA LEU A 123 -7.10 -16.05 13.71
C LEU A 123 -7.31 -17.44 13.10
N ALA A 124 -8.34 -18.18 13.54
CA ALA A 124 -8.67 -19.49 13.00
C ALA A 124 -9.05 -19.41 11.52
N ASP A 125 -9.77 -18.36 11.10
CA ASP A 125 -10.12 -18.15 9.70
C ASP A 125 -8.88 -17.85 8.85
N VAL A 126 -7.95 -17.04 9.37
CA VAL A 126 -6.68 -16.73 8.69
C VAL A 126 -5.87 -18.02 8.52
N LEU A 127 -5.69 -18.81 9.58
CA LEU A 127 -4.95 -20.07 9.52
C LEU A 127 -5.60 -21.06 8.53
N ALA A 128 -6.93 -21.18 8.57
CA ALA A 128 -7.67 -22.05 7.67
C ALA A 128 -7.70 -21.58 6.20
N ALA A 129 -7.47 -20.29 5.95
CA ALA A 129 -7.40 -19.73 4.60
C ALA A 129 -5.98 -19.72 4.03
N THR A 130 -4.94 -19.83 4.86
CA THR A 130 -3.55 -19.78 4.43
C THR A 130 -3.12 -21.13 3.84
N ASP A 131 -2.60 -21.10 2.62
CA ASP A 131 -1.99 -22.24 1.96
C ASP A 131 -0.49 -22.33 2.27
N VAL A 132 0.21 -21.23 2.06
CA VAL A 132 1.67 -21.14 2.23
C VAL A 132 2.05 -19.84 2.92
N VAL A 133 3.07 -19.89 3.76
CA VAL A 133 3.80 -18.72 4.26
C VAL A 133 5.20 -18.75 3.67
N THR A 134 5.63 -17.66 3.06
CA THR A 134 6.92 -17.57 2.38
C THR A 134 7.60 -16.24 2.71
N PRO A 135 8.96 -16.20 2.75
CA PRO A 135 9.68 -14.94 2.79
C PRO A 135 9.36 -14.09 1.56
N ALA A 136 9.31 -12.77 1.77
CA ALA A 136 9.15 -11.75 0.73
C ALA A 136 10.03 -10.53 1.03
N VAL A 137 10.33 -9.75 0.02
CA VAL A 137 11.04 -8.48 0.09
C VAL A 137 10.35 -7.43 -0.76
#